data_c0e6d44117c62651ff3c0204330a570e
#
_entry.id   c0e6d44117c62651ff3c0204330a570e
#
_cell.length_a   1.000
_cell.length_b   1.000
_cell.length_c   1.000
_cell.angle_alpha   90.00
_cell.angle_beta   90.00
_cell.angle_gamma   90.00
#
_symmetry.space_group_name_H-M   'P 1'
#
loop_
_entity.id
_entity.type
_entity.pdbx_description
1 polymer ?
#
loop_
_entity_poly.entity_id
_entity_poly.type
_entity_poly.pdbx_seq_one_letter_code
_entity_poly.pdbx_strand_id
1 'polypeptide(L)'
;MQHGMSAWLLSDKMGAGKRIEVDIEDNLRVSVRDYGRGIPLGKLVEAVSMLNTGGKYDSKAFQKSVGLNGVGLKAVNALSVRFEVQSFRDGQVRRAVFNKGILESDTTEATQDENGTSVFFEPDATLFKHYAFRGEFVETMLRNYTYLNTGLTVMFNGRRILSRNGLSDLLSDRMDYEPLYPIDRKSVV
;
A
#
# COMPACT_ATOMS: atom_id res chain seq x y z
N MET A 1 2.50 10.58 5.96
CA MET A 1 1.82 9.70 4.99
C MET A 1 2.69 8.61 4.36
N GLN A 2 4.04 8.68 4.43
CA GLN A 2 4.93 7.68 3.80
C GLN A 2 4.91 6.27 4.44
N HIS A 3 4.52 6.13 5.70
CA HIS A 3 4.69 4.87 6.45
C HIS A 3 3.54 3.86 6.33
N GLY A 4 2.34 4.30 5.98
CA GLY A 4 1.18 3.41 5.87
C GLY A 4 1.18 2.53 4.63
N MET A 5 1.61 3.06 3.48
CA MET A 5 1.68 2.30 2.22
C MET A 5 2.85 1.31 2.18
N SER A 6 3.94 1.58 2.91
CA SER A 6 5.15 0.76 2.87
C SER A 6 4.97 -0.66 3.41
N ALA A 7 4.21 -0.84 4.47
CA ALA A 7 4.03 -2.16 5.10
C ALA A 7 3.23 -3.13 4.21
N TRP A 8 2.38 -2.59 3.35
CA TRP A 8 1.53 -3.34 2.43
C TRP A 8 2.28 -3.81 1.20
N LEU A 9 3.10 -2.92 0.61
CA LEU A 9 3.91 -3.20 -0.57
C LEU A 9 4.96 -4.29 -0.34
N LEU A 10 5.32 -4.56 0.92
CA LEU A 10 6.40 -5.48 1.27
C LEU A 10 5.94 -6.90 1.61
N SER A 11 4.64 -7.13 1.82
CA SER A 11 4.12 -8.50 2.00
C SER A 11 4.29 -9.36 0.75
N ASP A 12 4.59 -8.74 -0.38
CA ASP A 12 4.67 -9.36 -1.69
C ASP A 12 6.04 -9.99 -2.04
N LYS A 13 7.05 -9.87 -1.18
CA LYS A 13 8.35 -10.55 -1.39
C LYS A 13 8.28 -12.07 -1.41
N MET A 14 7.12 -12.65 -1.13
CA MET A 14 6.91 -14.11 -1.10
C MET A 14 6.16 -14.65 -2.34
N GLY A 15 6.10 -13.90 -3.43
CA GLY A 15 5.62 -14.41 -4.73
C GLY A 15 4.11 -14.39 -4.96
N ALA A 16 3.35 -13.81 -4.05
CA ALA A 16 1.92 -13.56 -4.25
C ALA A 16 1.72 -12.10 -4.66
N GLY A 17 1.09 -11.86 -5.81
CA GLY A 17 0.63 -10.55 -6.27
C GLY A 17 1.72 -9.52 -6.62
N LYS A 18 2.00 -9.36 -7.88
CA LYS A 18 2.93 -8.32 -8.39
C LYS A 18 2.20 -7.06 -8.86
N ARG A 19 0.97 -6.86 -8.43
CA ARG A 19 0.11 -5.75 -8.84
C ARG A 19 -0.47 -5.04 -7.63
N ILE A 20 -0.42 -3.71 -7.66
CA ILE A 20 -1.07 -2.82 -6.71
C ILE A 20 -1.82 -1.76 -7.52
N GLU A 21 -3.05 -1.49 -7.15
CA GLU A 21 -3.86 -0.43 -7.72
C GLU A 21 -4.03 0.67 -6.69
N VAL A 22 -3.83 1.91 -7.13
CA VAL A 22 -3.97 3.11 -6.31
C VAL A 22 -4.79 4.11 -7.09
N ASP A 23 -5.94 4.47 -6.55
CA ASP A 23 -6.80 5.48 -7.15
C ASP A 23 -7.03 6.63 -6.18
N ILE A 24 -7.01 7.84 -6.70
CA ILE A 24 -7.33 9.07 -5.97
C ILE A 24 -8.49 9.73 -6.68
N GLU A 25 -9.60 9.80 -5.98
CA GLU A 25 -10.85 10.38 -6.46
C GLU A 25 -10.99 11.81 -5.89
N ASP A 26 -11.31 12.78 -6.76
CA ASP A 26 -11.50 14.20 -6.42
C ASP A 26 -10.32 14.84 -5.65
N ASN A 27 -9.13 14.25 -5.73
CA ASN A 27 -7.95 14.59 -4.93
C ASN A 27 -8.16 14.50 -3.40
N LEU A 28 -9.17 13.78 -2.95
CA LEU A 28 -9.59 13.71 -1.54
C LEU A 28 -9.68 12.29 -1.01
N ARG A 29 -10.15 11.35 -1.80
CA ARG A 29 -10.38 9.96 -1.42
C ARG A 29 -9.32 9.07 -2.04
N VAL A 30 -8.86 8.11 -1.29
CA VAL A 30 -7.83 7.18 -1.76
C VAL A 30 -8.32 5.76 -1.61
N SER A 31 -8.20 4.98 -2.67
CA SER A 31 -8.32 3.53 -2.60
C SER A 31 -7.00 2.87 -2.99
N VAL A 32 -6.67 1.78 -2.30
CA VAL A 32 -5.51 0.94 -2.58
C VAL A 32 -5.94 -0.51 -2.56
N ARG A 33 -5.65 -1.24 -3.62
CA ARG A 33 -5.91 -2.68 -3.72
C ARG A 33 -4.61 -3.41 -4.02
N ASP A 34 -4.24 -4.38 -3.19
CA ASP A 34 -3.21 -5.37 -3.49
C ASP A 34 -3.82 -6.73 -3.84
N TYR A 35 -3.02 -7.56 -4.47
CA TYR A 35 -3.39 -8.93 -4.87
C TYR A 35 -2.48 -9.95 -4.19
N GLY A 36 -2.10 -9.65 -2.94
CA GLY A 36 -1.31 -10.52 -2.10
C GLY A 36 -2.14 -11.62 -1.42
N ARG A 37 -1.67 -12.10 -0.27
CA ARG A 37 -2.34 -13.18 0.45
C ARG A 37 -3.56 -12.74 1.26
N GLY A 38 -3.83 -11.46 1.36
CA GLY A 38 -4.82 -10.88 2.26
C GLY A 38 -4.41 -10.94 3.74
N ILE A 39 -5.00 -10.06 4.54
CA ILE A 39 -4.87 -10.10 6.00
C ILE A 39 -5.68 -11.31 6.51
N PRO A 40 -5.19 -12.09 7.49
CA PRO A 40 -6.01 -13.14 8.10
C PRO A 40 -7.35 -12.57 8.58
N LEU A 41 -8.46 -13.16 8.10
CA LEU A 41 -9.80 -12.58 8.31
C LEU A 41 -10.11 -12.34 9.79
N GLY A 42 -9.73 -13.27 10.68
CA GLY A 42 -9.92 -13.12 12.13
C GLY A 42 -9.11 -11.98 12.77
N LYS A 43 -8.15 -11.40 12.05
CA LYS A 43 -7.27 -10.33 12.55
C LYS A 43 -7.47 -8.99 11.86
N LEU A 44 -8.43 -8.88 10.94
CA LEU A 44 -8.62 -7.69 10.12
C LEU A 44 -8.84 -6.42 10.96
N VAL A 45 -9.81 -6.44 11.86
CA VAL A 45 -10.14 -5.29 12.73
C VAL A 45 -8.96 -4.93 13.62
N GLU A 46 -8.35 -5.91 14.27
CA GLU A 46 -7.18 -5.72 15.15
C GLU A 46 -6.02 -5.07 14.39
N ALA A 47 -5.77 -5.50 13.16
CA ALA A 47 -4.66 -4.99 12.34
C ALA A 47 -4.77 -3.49 12.04
N VAL A 48 -5.98 -2.94 11.97
CA VAL A 48 -6.23 -1.54 11.59
C VAL A 48 -6.70 -0.64 12.72
N SER A 49 -7.05 -1.16 13.90
CA SER A 49 -7.62 -0.38 14.99
C SER A 49 -6.78 -0.37 16.26
N MET A 50 -6.13 -1.47 16.63
CA MET A 50 -5.42 -1.57 17.92
C MET A 50 -3.95 -1.20 17.81
N LEU A 51 -3.47 -0.31 18.67
CA LEU A 51 -2.05 0.01 18.81
C LEU A 51 -1.27 -1.23 19.30
N ASN A 52 -0.08 -1.46 18.74
CA ASN A 52 0.85 -2.54 19.12
C ASN A 52 0.45 -3.99 18.75
N THR A 53 -0.51 -4.18 17.85
CA THR A 53 -0.88 -5.53 17.38
C THR A 53 -0.14 -5.98 16.12
N GLY A 54 0.56 -5.07 15.45
CA GLY A 54 1.33 -5.39 14.25
C GLY A 54 2.70 -5.91 14.56
N GLY A 55 2.93 -7.21 14.70
CA GLY A 55 4.32 -7.65 14.81
C GLY A 55 4.59 -9.06 15.29
N LYS A 56 3.58 -9.80 15.63
CA LYS A 56 3.78 -11.20 16.06
C LYS A 56 3.14 -12.22 15.10
N TYR A 57 3.05 -11.88 13.84
CA TYR A 57 2.65 -12.85 12.83
C TYR A 57 3.92 -13.43 12.21
N ASP A 58 4.31 -14.61 12.66
CA ASP A 58 5.41 -15.40 12.13
C ASP A 58 6.72 -14.60 11.93
N SER A 59 7.53 -14.54 13.00
CA SER A 59 8.74 -13.71 13.12
C SER A 59 9.76 -13.90 11.99
N LYS A 60 9.70 -14.97 11.21
CA LYS A 60 10.62 -15.23 10.09
C LYS A 60 10.21 -14.57 8.78
N ALA A 61 8.91 -14.34 8.55
CA ALA A 61 8.41 -13.74 7.30
C ALA A 61 8.47 -12.20 7.30
N PHE A 62 8.52 -11.56 8.46
CA PHE A 62 8.44 -10.10 8.62
C PHE A 62 9.75 -9.40 9.02
N GLN A 63 10.86 -10.09 9.05
CA GLN A 63 12.17 -9.52 9.46
C GLN A 63 12.68 -8.39 8.55
N LYS A 64 12.00 -8.04 7.45
CA LYS A 64 12.39 -6.98 6.51
C LYS A 64 11.23 -6.04 6.13
N SER A 65 10.24 -5.86 6.98
CA SER A 65 9.16 -4.88 6.69
C SER A 65 9.60 -3.46 7.09
N VAL A 66 9.36 -2.48 6.21
CA VAL A 66 9.71 -1.06 6.42
C VAL A 66 8.84 -0.40 7.50
N GLY A 67 7.73 -1.01 7.91
CA GLY A 67 6.85 -0.53 8.96
C GLY A 67 7.16 -1.18 10.29
N LEU A 68 8.08 -0.62 11.08
CA LEU A 68 8.56 -1.21 12.33
C LEU A 68 7.46 -1.35 13.41
N ASN A 69 6.43 -0.51 13.41
CA ASN A 69 5.47 -0.44 14.51
C ASN A 69 3.99 -0.69 14.11
N GLY A 70 3.69 -0.94 12.84
CA GLY A 70 2.32 -1.19 12.37
C GLY A 70 1.32 -0.05 12.65
N VAL A 71 1.80 1.18 12.87
CA VAL A 71 0.97 2.31 13.28
C VAL A 71 0.39 3.12 12.11
N GLY A 72 0.98 3.04 10.91
CA GLY A 72 0.61 3.89 9.79
C GLY A 72 -0.86 3.74 9.38
N LEU A 73 -1.32 2.52 9.18
CA LEU A 73 -2.70 2.24 8.77
C LEU A 73 -3.71 2.60 9.87
N LYS A 74 -3.33 2.42 11.12
CA LYS A 74 -4.13 2.79 12.30
C LYS A 74 -4.29 4.30 12.43
N ALA A 75 -3.22 5.05 12.14
CA ALA A 75 -3.28 6.51 12.09
C ALA A 75 -4.20 6.99 10.95
N VAL A 76 -4.12 6.38 9.76
CA VAL A 76 -5.04 6.69 8.65
C VAL A 76 -6.48 6.42 9.07
N ASN A 77 -6.78 5.27 9.71
CA ASN A 77 -8.10 4.95 10.22
C ASN A 77 -8.59 6.03 11.23
N ALA A 78 -7.78 6.35 12.24
CA ALA A 78 -8.17 7.31 13.28
C ALA A 78 -8.37 8.74 12.75
N LEU A 79 -7.71 9.11 11.65
CA LEU A 79 -7.72 10.46 11.07
C LEU A 79 -8.67 10.58 9.86
N SER A 80 -9.49 9.57 9.59
CA SER A 80 -10.43 9.55 8.47
C SER A 80 -11.88 9.57 8.94
N VAL A 81 -12.72 10.34 8.27
CA VAL A 81 -14.17 10.32 8.46
C VAL A 81 -14.78 9.03 7.93
N ARG A 82 -14.12 8.41 6.96
CA ARG A 82 -14.47 7.08 6.47
C ARG A 82 -13.18 6.32 6.18
N PHE A 83 -13.06 5.17 6.80
CA PHE A 83 -12.02 4.20 6.54
C PHE A 83 -12.67 2.83 6.34
N GLU A 84 -12.35 2.19 5.26
CA GLU A 84 -12.86 0.87 4.93
C GLU A 84 -11.69 -0.05 4.60
N VAL A 85 -11.69 -1.22 5.16
CA VAL A 85 -10.73 -2.27 4.86
C VAL A 85 -11.45 -3.56 4.50
N GLN A 86 -11.01 -4.19 3.43
CA GLN A 86 -11.49 -5.49 3.00
C GLN A 86 -10.31 -6.43 2.85
N SER A 87 -10.45 -7.65 3.33
CA SER A 87 -9.49 -8.72 3.10
C SER A 87 -10.17 -9.88 2.38
N PHE A 88 -9.62 -10.22 1.24
CA PHE A 88 -10.05 -11.30 0.37
C PHE A 88 -9.13 -12.48 0.59
N ARG A 89 -9.67 -13.57 1.10
CA ARG A 89 -8.87 -14.74 1.42
C ARG A 89 -9.69 -16.02 1.43
N ASP A 90 -9.16 -17.04 0.75
CA ASP A 90 -9.71 -18.39 0.77
C ASP A 90 -11.21 -18.45 0.37
N GLY A 91 -11.62 -17.64 -0.63
CA GLY A 91 -13.00 -17.58 -1.14
C GLY A 91 -13.96 -16.78 -0.25
N GLN A 92 -13.44 -16.03 0.71
CA GLN A 92 -14.21 -15.14 1.58
C GLN A 92 -13.65 -13.72 1.53
N VAL A 93 -14.53 -12.73 1.73
CA VAL A 93 -14.17 -11.35 1.99
C VAL A 93 -14.70 -10.93 3.35
N ARG A 94 -13.83 -10.37 4.19
CA ARG A 94 -14.24 -9.67 5.40
C ARG A 94 -14.04 -8.19 5.17
N ARG A 95 -15.09 -7.41 5.47
CA ARG A 95 -15.14 -5.96 5.31
C ARG A 95 -15.39 -5.32 6.66
N ALA A 96 -14.56 -4.35 7.03
CA ALA A 96 -14.75 -3.53 8.22
C ALA A 96 -14.75 -2.05 7.83
N VAL A 97 -15.71 -1.29 8.34
CA VAL A 97 -15.88 0.15 8.10
C VAL A 97 -15.75 0.89 9.43
N PHE A 98 -15.01 1.99 9.38
CA PHE A 98 -14.71 2.82 10.54
C PHE A 98 -14.98 4.29 10.24
N ASN A 99 -15.33 5.02 11.28
CA ASN A 99 -15.43 6.48 11.30
C ASN A 99 -14.53 7.00 12.43
N LYS A 100 -13.49 7.74 12.10
CA LYS A 100 -12.52 8.29 13.07
C LYS A 100 -11.97 7.23 14.03
N GLY A 101 -11.65 6.05 13.50
CA GLY A 101 -11.15 4.91 14.28
C GLY A 101 -12.20 4.07 15.00
N ILE A 102 -13.48 4.48 14.99
CA ILE A 102 -14.59 3.75 15.62
C ILE A 102 -15.20 2.80 14.60
N LEU A 103 -15.28 1.53 14.94
CA LEU A 103 -15.86 0.49 14.09
C LEU A 103 -17.39 0.71 13.96
N GLU A 104 -17.89 0.84 12.73
CA GLU A 104 -19.31 1.00 12.42
C GLU A 104 -19.93 -0.29 11.90
N SER A 105 -19.21 -1.04 11.08
CA SER A 105 -19.71 -2.32 10.56
C SER A 105 -18.57 -3.32 10.32
N ASP A 106 -18.90 -4.60 10.43
CA ASP A 106 -17.97 -5.72 10.22
C ASP A 106 -18.77 -6.90 9.67
N THR A 107 -18.53 -7.27 8.42
CA THR A 107 -19.24 -8.32 7.71
C THR A 107 -18.26 -9.30 7.07
N THR A 108 -18.71 -10.53 6.89
CA THR A 108 -17.98 -11.57 6.17
C THR A 108 -18.91 -12.27 5.19
N GLU A 109 -18.47 -12.39 3.94
CA GLU A 109 -19.28 -12.94 2.86
C GLU A 109 -18.40 -13.83 1.97
N ALA A 110 -19.03 -14.72 1.20
CA ALA A 110 -18.32 -15.48 0.17
C ALA A 110 -18.01 -14.57 -1.03
N THR A 111 -16.87 -14.80 -1.67
CA THR A 111 -16.47 -14.04 -2.87
C THR A 111 -15.74 -14.92 -3.88
N GLN A 112 -15.77 -14.49 -5.15
CA GLN A 112 -14.98 -15.06 -6.24
C GLN A 112 -13.74 -14.19 -6.55
N ASP A 113 -13.56 -13.08 -5.84
CA ASP A 113 -12.44 -12.16 -6.06
C ASP A 113 -11.10 -12.80 -5.67
N GLU A 114 -10.04 -12.38 -6.35
CA GLU A 114 -8.68 -12.79 -6.04
C GLU A 114 -8.29 -12.36 -4.61
N ASN A 115 -7.50 -13.20 -3.95
CA ASN A 115 -6.94 -12.89 -2.64
C ASN A 115 -6.21 -11.53 -2.65
N GLY A 116 -6.15 -10.89 -1.50
CA GLY A 116 -5.47 -9.62 -1.32
C GLY A 116 -6.17 -8.73 -0.31
N THR A 117 -5.82 -7.45 -0.30
CA THR A 117 -6.46 -6.49 0.59
C THR A 117 -6.81 -5.20 -0.14
N SER A 118 -7.94 -4.63 0.21
CA SER A 118 -8.39 -3.33 -0.25
C SER A 118 -8.54 -2.38 0.94
N VAL A 119 -8.07 -1.15 0.76
CA VAL A 119 -8.25 -0.07 1.73
C VAL A 119 -8.81 1.14 0.99
N PHE A 120 -9.84 1.71 1.53
CA PHE A 120 -10.38 3.00 1.13
C PHE A 120 -10.36 3.95 2.32
N PHE A 121 -10.02 5.23 2.10
CA PHE A 121 -10.13 6.22 3.15
C PHE A 121 -10.40 7.63 2.61
N GLU A 122 -11.12 8.39 3.42
CA GLU A 122 -11.38 9.82 3.26
C GLU A 122 -10.93 10.53 4.54
N PRO A 123 -9.87 11.35 4.49
CA PRO A 123 -9.37 12.09 5.64
C PRO A 123 -10.40 13.04 6.23
N ASP A 124 -10.31 13.30 7.54
CA ASP A 124 -11.18 14.26 8.22
C ASP A 124 -10.84 15.71 7.83
N ALA A 125 -11.71 16.35 7.07
CA ALA A 125 -11.54 17.74 6.64
C ALA A 125 -11.53 18.75 7.80
N THR A 126 -12.02 18.37 8.98
CA THR A 126 -11.93 19.23 10.18
C THR A 126 -10.51 19.29 10.75
N LEU A 127 -9.74 18.20 10.57
CA LEU A 127 -8.35 18.10 10.98
C LEU A 127 -7.39 18.60 9.88
N PHE A 128 -7.70 18.27 8.64
CA PHE A 128 -6.88 18.59 7.47
C PHE A 128 -7.57 19.64 6.62
N LYS A 129 -7.59 20.89 7.08
CA LYS A 129 -8.20 22.00 6.36
C LYS A 129 -7.52 22.20 5.00
N HIS A 130 -8.31 22.33 3.94
CA HIS A 130 -7.84 22.62 2.57
C HIS A 130 -6.79 21.62 2.04
N TYR A 131 -6.83 20.34 2.47
CA TYR A 131 -5.95 19.32 1.91
C TYR A 131 -6.43 18.87 0.52
N ALA A 132 -5.47 18.53 -0.30
CA ALA A 132 -5.68 17.82 -1.56
C ALA A 132 -4.46 16.95 -1.86
N PHE A 133 -4.70 15.74 -2.37
CA PHE A 133 -3.62 14.90 -2.85
C PHE A 133 -3.14 15.45 -4.20
N ARG A 134 -1.86 15.73 -4.32
CA ARG A 134 -1.25 16.12 -5.59
C ARG A 134 -0.79 14.85 -6.32
N GLY A 135 -1.45 14.56 -7.46
CA GLY A 135 -1.17 13.36 -8.25
C GLY A 135 0.31 13.22 -8.62
N GLU A 136 0.97 14.31 -8.97
CA GLU A 136 2.41 14.34 -9.31
C GLU A 136 3.31 13.80 -8.20
N PHE A 137 3.05 14.18 -6.93
CA PHE A 137 3.83 13.69 -5.81
C PHE A 137 3.55 12.22 -5.51
N VAL A 138 2.28 11.82 -5.64
CA VAL A 138 1.90 10.42 -5.45
C VAL A 138 2.51 9.56 -6.56
N GLU A 139 2.42 9.99 -7.82
CA GLU A 139 3.02 9.27 -8.94
C GLU A 139 4.54 9.13 -8.78
N THR A 140 5.24 10.20 -8.42
CA THR A 140 6.69 10.17 -8.16
C THR A 140 7.03 9.18 -7.04
N MET A 141 6.26 9.18 -5.96
CA MET A 141 6.45 8.24 -4.86
C MET A 141 6.23 6.80 -5.32
N LEU A 142 5.15 6.52 -6.05
CA LEU A 142 4.83 5.18 -6.57
C LEU A 142 5.91 4.70 -7.55
N ARG A 143 6.42 5.59 -8.41
CA ARG A 143 7.53 5.29 -9.32
C ARG A 143 8.79 4.90 -8.55
N ASN A 144 9.14 5.64 -7.50
CA ASN A 144 10.27 5.29 -6.62
C ASN A 144 10.10 3.91 -5.99
N TYR A 145 8.87 3.51 -5.62
CA TYR A 145 8.61 2.15 -5.14
C TYR A 145 8.88 1.09 -6.21
N THR A 146 8.54 1.34 -7.47
CA THR A 146 8.81 0.37 -8.54
C THR A 146 10.31 0.20 -8.81
N TYR A 147 11.13 1.25 -8.64
CA TYR A 147 12.59 1.12 -8.73
C TYR A 147 13.19 0.24 -7.65
N LEU A 148 12.64 0.31 -6.42
CA LEU A 148 13.08 -0.51 -5.30
C LEU A 148 12.51 -1.93 -5.31
N ASN A 149 11.42 -2.15 -6.07
CA ASN A 149 10.73 -3.44 -6.14
C ASN A 149 10.57 -3.85 -7.61
N THR A 150 11.66 -4.31 -8.21
CA THR A 150 11.71 -4.71 -9.62
C THR A 150 10.64 -5.77 -9.93
N GLY A 151 9.86 -5.52 -10.98
CA GLY A 151 8.77 -6.38 -11.42
C GLY A 151 7.42 -6.11 -10.73
N LEU A 152 7.37 -5.22 -9.73
CA LEU A 152 6.11 -4.73 -9.19
C LEU A 152 5.43 -3.82 -10.22
N THR A 153 4.18 -4.13 -10.55
CA THR A 153 3.31 -3.27 -11.35
C THR A 153 2.41 -2.46 -10.43
N VAL A 154 2.45 -1.14 -10.55
CA VAL A 154 1.51 -0.23 -9.89
C VAL A 154 0.60 0.36 -10.95
N MET A 155 -0.72 0.28 -10.72
CA MET A 155 -1.72 1.00 -11.49
C MET A 155 -2.09 2.26 -10.70
N PHE A 156 -1.86 3.43 -11.25
CA PHE A 156 -2.20 4.71 -10.61
C PHE A 156 -3.22 5.45 -11.47
N ASN A 157 -4.44 5.62 -10.96
CA ASN A 157 -5.57 6.19 -11.71
C ASN A 157 -5.69 5.58 -13.13
N GLY A 158 -5.60 4.25 -13.23
CA GLY A 158 -5.63 3.51 -14.48
C GLY A 158 -4.34 3.52 -15.31
N ARG A 159 -3.30 4.30 -14.93
CA ARG A 159 -2.01 4.32 -15.61
C ARG A 159 -1.02 3.34 -14.99
N ARG A 160 -0.34 2.58 -15.83
CA ARG A 160 0.65 1.58 -15.41
C ARG A 160 2.00 2.23 -15.11
N ILE A 161 2.55 1.93 -13.94
CA ILE A 161 3.91 2.28 -13.51
C ILE A 161 4.65 0.98 -13.23
N LEU A 162 5.81 0.81 -13.84
CA LEU A 162 6.66 -0.39 -13.71
C LEU A 162 8.11 -0.02 -13.96
N SER A 163 9.03 -0.56 -13.17
CA SER A 163 10.46 -0.58 -13.47
C SER A 163 10.91 -2.02 -13.71
N ARG A 164 11.70 -2.23 -14.77
CA ARG A 164 12.26 -3.55 -15.12
C ARG A 164 13.68 -3.72 -14.61
N ASN A 165 14.44 -2.63 -14.55
CA ASN A 165 15.85 -2.64 -14.18
C ASN A 165 16.12 -2.01 -12.82
N GLY A 166 15.06 -1.59 -12.09
CA GLY A 166 15.17 -1.06 -10.73
C GLY A 166 15.98 0.23 -10.64
N LEU A 167 17.04 0.22 -9.83
CA LEU A 167 17.89 1.40 -9.61
C LEU A 167 18.59 1.88 -10.88
N SER A 168 18.82 1.03 -11.87
CA SER A 168 19.37 1.46 -13.16
C SER A 168 18.39 2.35 -13.91
N ASP A 169 17.07 2.01 -13.87
CA ASP A 169 16.05 2.88 -14.46
C ASP A 169 15.99 4.23 -13.71
N LEU A 170 16.08 4.22 -12.37
CA LEU A 170 16.12 5.44 -11.57
C LEU A 170 17.29 6.35 -11.95
N LEU A 171 18.49 5.77 -12.13
CA LEU A 171 19.65 6.53 -12.57
C LEU A 171 19.41 7.14 -13.95
N SER A 172 18.95 6.36 -14.92
CA SER A 172 18.66 6.85 -16.28
C SER A 172 17.61 7.96 -16.27
N ASP A 173 16.55 7.84 -15.44
CA ASP A 173 15.49 8.86 -15.34
C ASP A 173 15.94 10.16 -14.65
N ARG A 174 17.07 10.13 -13.92
CA ARG A 174 17.61 11.28 -13.17
C ARG A 174 18.83 11.92 -13.82
N MET A 175 19.40 11.29 -14.82
CA MET A 175 20.58 11.80 -15.54
C MET A 175 20.15 12.65 -16.72
N ASP A 176 20.61 13.90 -16.75
CA ASP A 176 20.38 14.84 -17.87
C ASP A 176 21.42 14.67 -19.00
N TYR A 177 22.30 13.66 -18.89
CA TYR A 177 23.37 13.40 -19.85
C TYR A 177 23.57 11.89 -20.06
N GLU A 178 24.08 11.54 -21.22
CA GLU A 178 24.41 10.15 -21.55
C GLU A 178 25.62 9.70 -20.70
N PRO A 179 25.52 8.57 -19.98
CA PRO A 179 26.63 8.08 -19.16
C PRO A 179 27.83 7.69 -20.02
N LEU A 180 29.03 8.05 -19.58
CA LEU A 180 30.32 7.72 -20.29
C LEU A 180 30.53 6.21 -20.38
N TYR A 181 29.96 5.44 -19.48
CA TYR A 181 30.00 3.97 -19.45
C TYR A 181 28.60 3.39 -19.21
N PRO A 182 28.32 2.18 -19.72
CA PRO A 182 27.06 1.50 -19.43
C PRO A 182 26.83 1.37 -17.92
N ILE A 183 25.61 1.66 -17.48
CA ILE A 183 25.22 1.48 -16.07
C ILE A 183 25.25 -0.03 -15.78
N ASP A 184 26.23 -0.49 -14.99
CA ASP A 184 26.34 -1.90 -14.57
C ASP A 184 25.67 -2.10 -13.20
N ARG A 185 24.99 -3.25 -13.03
CA ARG A 185 24.37 -3.66 -11.76
C ARG A 185 25.37 -3.80 -10.61
N LYS A 186 26.65 -4.02 -10.91
CA LYS A 186 27.71 -4.15 -9.91
C LYS A 186 28.17 -2.82 -9.33
N SER A 187 27.85 -1.69 -9.97
CA SER A 187 28.25 -0.35 -9.54
C SER A 187 27.29 0.28 -8.51
N VAL A 188 26.26 -0.43 -8.09
CA VAL A 188 25.17 0.07 -7.22
C VAL A 188 25.16 -0.67 -5.86
N VAL A 189 26.30 -1.19 -5.43
CA VAL A 189 26.48 -1.80 -4.09
C VAL A 189 27.18 -0.84 -3.16
#